data_bbf48b5130aa636ccb9cbbde088d5174
#
_entry.id   bbf48b5130aa636ccb9cbbde088d5174
#
_cell.length_a   1.000
_cell.length_b   1.000
_cell.length_c   1.000
_cell.angle_alpha   90.00
_cell.angle_beta   90.00
_cell.angle_gamma   90.00
#
_symmetry.space_group_name_H-M   'P 1'
#
loop_
_entity.id
_entity.type
_entity.pdbx_description
1 polymer ?
#
loop_
_entity_poly.entity_id
_entity_poly.type
_entity_poly.pdbx_seq_one_letter_code
_entity_poly.pdbx_strand_id
1 'polypeptide(L)'
;MWMSLVGALMICSGVCHAVECGAKSVGDASLTVCRVDLSAERLELFWRDEAGRPYRQFSALREALRLKGKDLVFAVNAGMYKPDLSPVGLFVVGSQELVPLNRHVGSGNFSQQPNGVFLIEGYSARVITTGDYDKEHPKPALATQSGPMLVHEGEITTSSVMNPNSTWRKIRNGVCAPSPNAAVFVISESPVTFYEFASYFRNSLHCREALYLDGTISRLYAPSLNREDHGSDMGPILGVVGSSVAGR
;
A
#
# COMPACT_ATOMS: atom_id res chain seq x y z
N MET A 1 -32.97 23.36 50.86
CA MET A 1 -32.97 23.73 49.43
C MET A 1 -31.68 23.18 48.82
N TRP A 2 -31.71 21.95 48.27
CA TRP A 2 -30.54 21.28 47.70
C TRP A 2 -30.58 21.43 46.19
N MET A 3 -29.59 22.11 45.67
CA MET A 3 -29.37 22.22 44.21
C MET A 3 -28.50 21.04 43.76
N SER A 4 -29.09 20.11 43.03
CA SER A 4 -28.33 19.06 42.32
C SER A 4 -27.72 19.64 41.06
N LEU A 5 -26.37 19.73 41.00
CA LEU A 5 -25.63 19.96 39.76
C LEU A 5 -25.61 18.67 38.95
N VAL A 6 -26.32 18.64 37.80
CA VAL A 6 -26.17 17.60 36.79
C VAL A 6 -25.01 18.03 35.88
N GLY A 7 -23.86 17.38 36.06
CA GLY A 7 -22.74 17.55 35.15
C GLY A 7 -23.02 16.79 33.85
N ALA A 8 -23.16 17.51 32.73
CA ALA A 8 -23.24 16.93 31.42
C ALA A 8 -21.86 16.41 30.98
N LEU A 9 -21.70 15.11 30.92
CA LEU A 9 -20.50 14.45 30.35
C LEU A 9 -20.55 14.61 28.82
N MET A 10 -19.78 15.55 28.25
CA MET A 10 -19.57 15.64 26.82
C MET A 10 -18.72 14.45 26.38
N ILE A 11 -19.36 13.44 25.82
CA ILE A 11 -18.66 12.36 25.10
C ILE A 11 -18.21 12.95 23.78
N CYS A 12 -16.96 13.32 23.68
CA CYS A 12 -16.31 13.67 22.42
C CYS A 12 -16.19 12.41 21.57
N SER A 13 -17.17 12.15 20.71
CA SER A 13 -17.13 11.10 19.72
C SER A 13 -16.11 11.52 18.64
N GLY A 14 -14.81 11.33 18.93
CA GLY A 14 -13.78 11.40 17.90
C GLY A 14 -14.09 10.37 16.85
N VAL A 15 -14.39 10.79 15.63
CA VAL A 15 -14.46 9.89 14.45
C VAL A 15 -13.05 9.33 14.29
N CYS A 16 -12.83 8.12 14.76
CA CYS A 16 -11.59 7.40 14.52
C CYS A 16 -11.56 7.07 13.03
N HIS A 17 -10.80 7.82 12.25
CA HIS A 17 -10.56 7.48 10.86
C HIS A 17 -9.61 6.31 10.83
N ALA A 18 -10.08 5.16 10.38
CA ALA A 18 -9.28 3.93 10.29
C ALA A 18 -8.21 4.00 9.18
N VAL A 19 -8.31 4.97 8.28
CA VAL A 19 -7.25 5.35 7.33
C VAL A 19 -6.83 6.78 7.62
N GLU A 20 -5.59 6.94 8.08
CA GLU A 20 -5.00 8.24 8.40
C GLU A 20 -3.91 8.57 7.39
N CYS A 21 -4.12 9.62 6.59
CA CYS A 21 -3.15 10.13 5.63
C CYS A 21 -2.65 11.51 6.03
N GLY A 22 -1.36 11.78 5.85
CA GLY A 22 -0.77 13.09 6.13
C GLY A 22 0.57 13.30 5.45
N ALA A 23 0.89 14.57 5.18
CA ALA A 23 2.18 14.98 4.65
C ALA A 23 3.27 14.86 5.72
N LYS A 24 4.46 14.44 5.30
CA LYS A 24 5.68 14.36 6.11
C LYS A 24 6.86 14.93 5.32
N SER A 25 7.72 15.67 5.98
CA SER A 25 8.98 16.16 5.41
C SER A 25 10.16 15.47 6.09
N VAL A 26 11.13 15.01 5.30
CA VAL A 26 12.37 14.40 5.78
C VAL A 26 13.53 14.96 4.94
N GLY A 27 14.37 15.81 5.56
CA GLY A 27 15.31 16.63 4.81
C GLY A 27 14.56 17.45 3.77
N ASP A 28 15.04 17.41 2.52
CA ASP A 28 14.42 18.11 1.40
C ASP A 28 13.27 17.30 0.73
N ALA A 29 13.02 16.06 1.17
CA ALA A 29 12.00 15.23 0.60
C ALA A 29 10.63 15.46 1.28
N SER A 30 9.58 15.60 0.46
CA SER A 30 8.18 15.60 0.90
C SER A 30 7.55 14.26 0.56
N LEU A 31 6.81 13.70 1.51
CA LEU A 31 6.17 12.39 1.43
C LEU A 31 4.73 12.49 1.92
N THR A 32 3.84 11.70 1.36
CA THR A 32 2.54 11.41 1.96
C THR A 32 2.58 10.00 2.56
N VAL A 33 2.14 9.90 3.80
CA VAL A 33 2.10 8.65 4.57
C VAL A 33 0.65 8.35 4.89
N CYS A 34 0.18 7.17 4.54
CA CYS A 34 -1.16 6.67 4.85
C CYS A 34 -1.05 5.42 5.72
N ARG A 35 -1.62 5.45 6.91
CA ARG A 35 -1.71 4.33 7.83
C ARG A 35 -3.11 3.74 7.80
N VAL A 36 -3.21 2.44 7.62
CA VAL A 36 -4.46 1.67 7.64
C VAL A 36 -4.45 0.80 8.89
N ASP A 37 -5.48 0.96 9.73
CA ASP A 37 -5.73 0.09 10.88
C ASP A 37 -6.58 -1.10 10.43
N LEU A 38 -5.96 -2.28 10.37
CA LEU A 38 -6.61 -3.50 9.91
C LEU A 38 -7.59 -4.10 10.95
N SER A 39 -7.62 -3.59 12.17
CA SER A 39 -8.65 -3.96 13.15
C SER A 39 -10.01 -3.31 12.83
N ALA A 40 -10.00 -2.21 12.13
CA ALA A 40 -11.19 -1.43 11.77
C ALA A 40 -11.51 -1.48 10.26
N GLU A 41 -10.50 -1.61 9.41
CA GLU A 41 -10.64 -1.55 7.96
C GLU A 41 -10.09 -2.79 7.26
N ARG A 42 -10.62 -3.06 6.08
CA ARG A 42 -10.13 -4.15 5.22
C ARG A 42 -9.47 -3.58 3.97
N LEU A 43 -8.24 -3.99 3.75
CA LEU A 43 -7.57 -3.81 2.47
C LEU A 43 -8.07 -4.86 1.48
N GLU A 44 -8.31 -4.44 0.26
CA GLU A 44 -8.69 -5.28 -0.87
C GLU A 44 -7.75 -5.02 -2.04
N LEU A 45 -7.53 -6.04 -2.87
CA LEU A 45 -6.80 -5.93 -4.13
C LEU A 45 -7.77 -5.96 -5.31
N PHE A 46 -7.50 -5.08 -6.28
CA PHE A 46 -8.30 -4.93 -7.49
C PHE A 46 -7.39 -4.98 -8.71
N TRP A 47 -7.86 -5.59 -9.75
CA TRP A 47 -7.19 -5.61 -11.05
C TRP A 47 -8.20 -5.49 -12.18
N ARG A 48 -9.23 -6.35 -12.19
CA ARG A 48 -10.24 -6.47 -13.25
C ARG A 48 -11.65 -6.39 -12.70
N ASP A 49 -12.57 -5.90 -13.54
CA ASP A 49 -14.01 -5.99 -13.28
C ASP A 49 -14.53 -7.41 -13.53
N GLU A 50 -15.83 -7.63 -13.33
CA GLU A 50 -16.50 -8.92 -13.54
C GLU A 50 -16.49 -9.38 -15.02
N ALA A 51 -16.29 -8.45 -15.95
CA ALA A 51 -16.13 -8.73 -17.37
C ALA A 51 -14.65 -9.00 -17.77
N GLY A 52 -13.74 -9.04 -16.79
CA GLY A 52 -12.31 -9.27 -17.00
C GLY A 52 -11.54 -8.05 -17.50
N ARG A 53 -12.11 -6.85 -17.51
CA ARG A 53 -11.45 -5.63 -17.99
C ARG A 53 -10.68 -4.95 -16.85
N PRO A 54 -9.40 -4.60 -17.02
CA PRO A 54 -8.64 -3.88 -15.99
C PRO A 54 -9.29 -2.54 -15.65
N TYR A 55 -9.27 -2.17 -14.36
CA TYR A 55 -9.80 -0.87 -13.90
C TYR A 55 -8.98 0.31 -14.41
N ARG A 56 -7.66 0.19 -14.51
CA ARG A 56 -6.72 1.17 -15.05
C ARG A 56 -6.58 2.46 -14.23
N GLN A 57 -7.67 2.99 -13.65
CA GLN A 57 -7.74 4.28 -12.95
C GLN A 57 -8.55 4.12 -11.66
N PHE A 58 -8.23 4.94 -10.65
CA PHE A 58 -9.03 4.98 -9.41
C PHE A 58 -10.48 5.38 -9.67
N SER A 59 -10.72 6.31 -10.60
CA SER A 59 -12.08 6.74 -10.97
C SER A 59 -12.94 5.60 -11.49
N ALA A 60 -12.39 4.70 -12.31
CA ALA A 60 -13.13 3.54 -12.82
C ALA A 60 -13.44 2.52 -11.70
N LEU A 61 -12.47 2.26 -10.80
CA LEU A 61 -12.68 1.43 -9.63
C LEU A 61 -13.75 2.04 -8.69
N ARG A 62 -13.65 3.34 -8.40
CA ARG A 62 -14.60 4.06 -7.58
C ARG A 62 -16.03 3.96 -8.13
N GLU A 63 -16.21 4.18 -9.44
CA GLU A 63 -17.53 4.06 -10.07
C GLU A 63 -18.08 2.64 -9.99
N ALA A 64 -17.24 1.61 -10.24
CA ALA A 64 -17.66 0.22 -10.11
C ALA A 64 -18.06 -0.16 -8.67
N LEU A 65 -17.38 0.40 -7.66
CA LEU A 65 -17.73 0.21 -6.24
C LEU A 65 -19.04 0.95 -5.90
N ARG A 66 -19.22 2.19 -6.39
CA ARG A 66 -20.43 2.99 -6.17
C ARG A 66 -21.68 2.27 -6.68
N LEU A 67 -21.60 1.62 -7.83
CA LEU A 67 -22.70 0.82 -8.38
C LEU A 67 -23.07 -0.38 -7.48
N LYS A 68 -22.16 -0.79 -6.59
CA LYS A 68 -22.37 -1.85 -5.58
C LYS A 68 -22.71 -1.30 -4.18
N GLY A 69 -23.01 0.02 -4.06
CA GLY A 69 -23.29 0.66 -2.78
C GLY A 69 -22.08 0.75 -1.85
N LYS A 70 -20.88 0.84 -2.43
CA LYS A 70 -19.59 0.93 -1.70
C LYS A 70 -18.84 2.19 -2.10
N ASP A 71 -18.04 2.71 -1.18
CA ASP A 71 -17.15 3.86 -1.41
C ASP A 71 -15.68 3.45 -1.33
N LEU A 72 -14.87 3.97 -2.26
CA LEU A 72 -13.42 3.87 -2.15
C LEU A 72 -12.93 4.91 -1.14
N VAL A 73 -12.34 4.48 -0.05
CA VAL A 73 -11.86 5.33 1.06
C VAL A 73 -10.38 5.70 0.89
N PHE A 74 -9.61 4.80 0.34
CA PHE A 74 -8.19 4.93 0.09
C PHE A 74 -7.81 3.99 -1.05
N ALA A 75 -6.86 4.39 -1.89
CA ALA A 75 -6.21 3.45 -2.81
C ALA A 75 -4.82 3.91 -3.21
N VAL A 76 -3.98 2.93 -3.55
CA VAL A 76 -2.64 3.11 -4.10
C VAL A 76 -2.40 2.05 -5.18
N ASN A 77 -1.55 2.33 -6.16
CA ASN A 77 -1.12 1.25 -7.05
C ASN A 77 -0.38 0.19 -6.26
N ALA A 78 -0.66 -1.07 -6.54
CA ALA A 78 -0.04 -2.22 -5.88
C ALA A 78 1.28 -2.61 -6.58
N GLY A 79 1.59 -3.91 -6.68
CA GLY A 79 2.81 -4.39 -7.31
C GLY A 79 2.90 -4.11 -8.81
N MET A 80 4.08 -4.35 -9.35
CA MET A 80 4.39 -4.10 -10.77
C MET A 80 3.55 -4.98 -11.72
N TYR A 81 3.37 -4.49 -12.93
CA TYR A 81 2.52 -5.11 -13.94
C TYR A 81 3.16 -5.11 -15.33
N LYS A 82 2.65 -5.96 -16.19
CA LYS A 82 3.05 -6.13 -17.60
C LYS A 82 2.33 -5.10 -18.50
N PRO A 83 2.72 -4.96 -19.78
CA PRO A 83 2.05 -4.04 -20.71
C PRO A 83 0.55 -4.30 -20.89
N ASP A 84 0.09 -5.52 -20.65
CA ASP A 84 -1.34 -5.88 -20.65
C ASP A 84 -2.04 -5.59 -19.31
N LEU A 85 -1.36 -4.90 -18.39
CA LEU A 85 -1.78 -4.54 -17.05
C LEU A 85 -1.93 -5.73 -16.09
N SER A 86 -1.49 -6.93 -16.47
CA SER A 86 -1.50 -8.08 -15.56
C SER A 86 -0.36 -7.99 -14.53
N PRO A 87 -0.58 -8.47 -13.28
CA PRO A 87 0.47 -8.52 -12.28
C PRO A 87 1.69 -9.29 -12.78
N VAL A 88 2.91 -8.81 -12.46
CA VAL A 88 4.16 -9.51 -12.81
C VAL A 88 4.38 -10.72 -11.92
N GLY A 89 3.95 -10.68 -10.67
CA GLY A 89 4.16 -11.74 -9.68
C GLY A 89 2.89 -12.08 -8.93
N LEU A 90 3.06 -12.74 -7.80
CA LEU A 90 1.97 -13.22 -6.95
C LEU A 90 0.84 -12.20 -6.80
N PHE A 91 -0.37 -12.66 -7.03
CA PHE A 91 -1.56 -11.86 -6.83
C PHE A 91 -2.69 -12.75 -6.28
N VAL A 92 -3.05 -12.52 -5.01
CA VAL A 92 -4.09 -13.28 -4.28
C VAL A 92 -5.21 -12.34 -3.90
N VAL A 93 -6.45 -12.70 -4.21
CA VAL A 93 -7.66 -11.96 -3.87
C VAL A 93 -8.68 -12.92 -3.25
N GLY A 94 -9.16 -12.62 -2.06
CA GLY A 94 -10.14 -13.46 -1.38
C GLY A 94 -9.66 -14.90 -1.18
N SER A 95 -8.38 -15.07 -0.85
CA SER A 95 -7.69 -16.37 -0.71
C SER A 95 -7.55 -17.16 -2.01
N GLN A 96 -7.90 -16.59 -3.16
CA GLN A 96 -7.68 -17.20 -4.46
C GLN A 96 -6.41 -16.65 -5.10
N GLU A 97 -5.45 -17.52 -5.44
CA GLU A 97 -4.27 -17.18 -6.23
C GLU A 97 -4.67 -17.01 -7.69
N LEU A 98 -4.65 -15.75 -8.16
CA LEU A 98 -4.97 -15.41 -9.56
C LEU A 98 -3.72 -15.37 -10.44
N VAL A 99 -2.56 -15.05 -9.86
CA VAL A 99 -1.25 -15.10 -10.51
C VAL A 99 -0.27 -15.74 -9.52
N PRO A 100 0.50 -16.74 -9.95
CA PRO A 100 1.40 -17.47 -9.08
C PRO A 100 2.63 -16.65 -8.67
N LEU A 101 3.30 -17.13 -7.61
CA LEU A 101 4.55 -16.56 -7.16
C LEU A 101 5.59 -16.55 -8.29
N ASN A 102 6.16 -15.39 -8.57
CA ASN A 102 7.21 -15.25 -9.57
C ASN A 102 8.59 -15.41 -8.92
N ARG A 103 9.27 -16.50 -9.24
CA ARG A 103 10.62 -16.84 -8.74
C ARG A 103 11.73 -16.44 -9.71
N HIS A 104 11.36 -15.77 -10.81
CA HIS A 104 12.33 -15.40 -11.84
C HIS A 104 13.32 -14.35 -11.31
N VAL A 105 14.61 -14.64 -11.47
CA VAL A 105 15.71 -13.70 -11.24
C VAL A 105 16.08 -13.07 -12.60
N GLY A 106 16.10 -11.75 -12.67
CA GLY A 106 16.35 -11.06 -13.94
C GLY A 106 16.75 -9.61 -13.75
N SER A 107 16.64 -8.83 -14.80
CA SER A 107 16.87 -7.39 -14.78
C SER A 107 15.60 -6.63 -14.39
N GLY A 108 15.77 -5.37 -13.97
CA GLY A 108 14.66 -4.49 -13.57
C GLY A 108 14.34 -4.57 -12.08
N ASN A 109 13.58 -3.57 -11.61
CA ASN A 109 13.34 -3.38 -10.18
C ASN A 109 12.64 -4.55 -9.53
N PHE A 110 11.65 -5.17 -10.21
CA PHE A 110 10.94 -6.33 -9.70
C PHE A 110 11.86 -7.50 -9.33
N SER A 111 12.89 -7.71 -10.14
CA SER A 111 13.81 -8.85 -10.02
C SER A 111 15.03 -8.56 -9.12
N GLN A 112 15.20 -7.32 -8.64
CA GLN A 112 16.25 -6.99 -7.67
C GLN A 112 16.04 -7.76 -6.37
N GLN A 113 17.05 -8.47 -5.93
CA GLN A 113 16.98 -9.31 -4.72
C GLN A 113 17.50 -8.57 -3.48
N PRO A 114 16.87 -8.81 -2.31
CA PRO A 114 15.64 -9.55 -2.14
C PRO A 114 14.44 -8.77 -2.70
N ASN A 115 13.54 -9.44 -3.40
CA ASN A 115 12.19 -8.93 -3.65
C ASN A 115 11.21 -9.59 -2.68
N GLY A 116 9.95 -9.15 -2.65
CA GLY A 116 9.08 -9.58 -1.58
C GLY A 116 7.59 -9.55 -1.90
N VAL A 117 6.84 -9.92 -0.90
CA VAL A 117 5.37 -10.00 -0.92
C VAL A 117 4.82 -9.20 0.25
N PHE A 118 3.89 -8.29 -0.04
CA PHE A 118 2.97 -7.76 0.95
C PHE A 118 1.75 -8.66 1.00
N LEU A 119 1.36 -9.09 2.21
CA LEU A 119 0.25 -10.03 2.38
C LEU A 119 -0.56 -9.72 3.64
N ILE A 120 -1.82 -10.20 3.64
CA ILE A 120 -2.71 -10.13 4.80
C ILE A 120 -3.29 -11.53 5.06
N GLU A 121 -3.12 -12.00 6.30
CA GLU A 121 -3.74 -13.21 6.84
C GLU A 121 -4.65 -12.81 8.02
N GLY A 122 -5.95 -13.00 7.87
CA GLY A 122 -6.93 -12.49 8.84
C GLY A 122 -6.86 -10.97 8.96
N TYR A 123 -6.44 -10.46 10.12
CA TYR A 123 -6.21 -9.04 10.40
C TYR A 123 -4.72 -8.68 10.50
N SER A 124 -3.84 -9.59 10.08
CA SER A 124 -2.40 -9.42 10.22
C SER A 124 -1.75 -9.11 8.86
N ALA A 125 -1.14 -7.93 8.76
CA ALA A 125 -0.29 -7.57 7.63
C ALA A 125 1.14 -8.04 7.86
N ARG A 126 1.79 -8.50 6.79
CA ARG A 126 3.20 -8.83 6.75
C ARG A 126 3.81 -8.35 5.43
N VAL A 127 5.08 -8.01 5.50
CA VAL A 127 5.97 -7.93 4.34
C VAL A 127 7.04 -8.98 4.57
N ILE A 128 7.25 -9.87 3.60
CA ILE A 128 8.25 -10.94 3.69
C ILE A 128 8.98 -11.06 2.36
N THR A 129 10.16 -11.66 2.37
CA THR A 129 10.87 -11.93 1.11
C THR A 129 10.14 -12.97 0.27
N THR A 130 10.35 -12.95 -1.05
CA THR A 130 9.83 -14.00 -1.94
C THR A 130 10.33 -15.38 -1.52
N GLY A 131 11.58 -15.47 -1.03
CA GLY A 131 12.15 -16.72 -0.53
C GLY A 131 11.47 -17.25 0.72
N ASP A 132 11.09 -16.37 1.65
CA ASP A 132 10.35 -16.77 2.86
C ASP A 132 8.91 -17.13 2.55
N TYR A 133 8.25 -16.38 1.65
CA TYR A 133 6.92 -16.75 1.16
C TYR A 133 6.92 -18.18 0.58
N ASP A 134 7.95 -18.50 -0.21
CA ASP A 134 8.08 -19.81 -0.84
C ASP A 134 8.38 -20.94 0.15
N LYS A 135 9.02 -20.64 1.29
CA LYS A 135 9.30 -21.62 2.36
C LYS A 135 8.11 -21.80 3.31
N GLU A 136 7.47 -20.68 3.69
CA GLU A 136 6.39 -20.70 4.69
C GLU A 136 5.06 -21.19 4.11
N HIS A 137 4.82 -21.03 2.80
CA HIS A 137 3.55 -21.34 2.12
C HIS A 137 2.33 -20.75 2.84
N PRO A 138 2.32 -19.43 3.16
CA PRO A 138 1.23 -18.80 3.87
C PRO A 138 -0.09 -18.93 3.10
N LYS A 139 -1.22 -18.72 3.79
CA LYS A 139 -2.57 -18.77 3.21
C LYS A 139 -3.24 -17.39 3.29
N PRO A 140 -2.73 -16.38 2.60
CA PRO A 140 -3.23 -15.03 2.73
C PRO A 140 -4.61 -14.87 2.11
N ALA A 141 -5.43 -13.99 2.71
CA ALA A 141 -6.64 -13.49 2.08
C ALA A 141 -6.31 -12.53 0.92
N LEU A 142 -5.16 -11.86 1.00
CA LEU A 142 -4.65 -10.89 0.04
C LEU A 142 -3.13 -11.00 -0.02
N ALA A 143 -2.56 -11.02 -1.23
CA ALA A 143 -1.12 -10.88 -1.42
C ALA A 143 -0.77 -10.22 -2.75
N THR A 144 0.27 -9.40 -2.76
CA THR A 144 0.87 -8.83 -3.97
C THR A 144 2.38 -8.86 -3.90
N GLN A 145 3.03 -9.37 -4.94
CA GLN A 145 4.48 -9.41 -5.06
C GLN A 145 5.01 -8.20 -5.80
N SER A 146 6.12 -7.67 -5.32
CA SER A 146 6.86 -6.59 -5.97
C SER A 146 8.34 -6.60 -5.58
N GLY A 147 9.07 -5.53 -5.89
CA GLY A 147 10.50 -5.45 -5.56
C GLY A 147 11.17 -4.16 -6.03
N PRO A 148 12.34 -3.88 -5.42
CA PRO A 148 13.01 -4.64 -4.38
C PRO A 148 12.39 -4.48 -2.97
N MET A 149 12.82 -5.32 -2.02
CA MET A 149 12.70 -4.96 -0.61
C MET A 149 13.52 -3.70 -0.36
N LEU A 150 12.93 -2.73 0.34
CA LEU A 150 13.60 -1.49 0.74
C LEU A 150 14.38 -1.69 2.04
N VAL A 151 13.72 -2.35 3.00
CA VAL A 151 14.27 -2.73 4.29
C VAL A 151 14.03 -4.23 4.49
N HIS A 152 15.02 -4.93 4.99
CA HIS A 152 14.95 -6.34 5.36
C HIS A 152 15.71 -6.55 6.66
N GLU A 153 15.07 -7.21 7.63
CA GLU A 153 15.60 -7.43 8.99
C GLU A 153 16.01 -6.14 9.72
N GLY A 154 15.38 -5.01 9.38
CA GLY A 154 15.68 -3.69 9.97
C GLY A 154 16.83 -2.95 9.30
N GLU A 155 17.44 -3.49 8.25
CA GLU A 155 18.52 -2.86 7.50
C GLU A 155 18.08 -2.52 6.08
N ILE A 156 18.63 -1.42 5.51
CA ILE A 156 18.46 -1.10 4.09
C ILE A 156 19.13 -2.20 3.27
N THR A 157 18.41 -2.74 2.29
CA THR A 157 18.93 -3.85 1.50
C THR A 157 20.15 -3.45 0.66
N THR A 158 20.99 -4.44 0.34
CA THR A 158 22.23 -4.21 -0.42
C THR A 158 22.07 -4.40 -1.93
N SER A 159 20.83 -4.35 -2.45
CA SER A 159 20.60 -4.45 -3.88
C SER A 159 21.30 -3.31 -4.64
N SER A 160 21.66 -3.53 -5.90
CA SER A 160 22.46 -2.59 -6.70
C SER A 160 21.78 -1.20 -6.85
N VAL A 161 20.48 -1.11 -6.67
CA VAL A 161 19.70 0.15 -6.73
C VAL A 161 19.75 0.96 -5.42
N MET A 162 20.21 0.36 -4.31
CA MET A 162 20.29 1.01 -2.99
C MET A 162 21.61 1.78 -2.76
N ASN A 163 22.19 2.31 -3.83
CA ASN A 163 23.40 3.11 -3.73
C ASN A 163 23.11 4.48 -3.08
N PRO A 164 23.74 4.83 -1.92
CA PRO A 164 23.54 6.12 -1.26
C PRO A 164 24.01 7.33 -2.12
N ASN A 165 24.94 7.09 -3.06
CA ASN A 165 25.43 8.12 -3.98
C ASN A 165 24.67 8.18 -5.30
N SER A 166 23.53 7.49 -5.42
CA SER A 166 22.71 7.49 -6.62
C SER A 166 22.12 8.87 -6.87
N THR A 167 22.18 9.31 -8.14
CA THR A 167 21.48 10.52 -8.61
C THR A 167 20.15 10.18 -9.31
N TRP A 168 19.81 8.90 -9.43
CA TRP A 168 18.61 8.46 -10.12
C TRP A 168 17.38 8.58 -9.23
N ARG A 169 16.63 9.66 -9.45
CA ARG A 169 15.46 10.05 -8.66
C ARG A 169 14.16 9.79 -9.41
N LYS A 170 13.15 9.31 -8.71
CA LYS A 170 11.78 9.08 -9.21
C LYS A 170 10.77 9.34 -8.09
N ILE A 171 9.51 9.60 -8.46
CA ILE A 171 8.40 9.42 -7.52
C ILE A 171 8.30 7.93 -7.20
N ARG A 172 8.17 7.59 -5.94
CA ARG A 172 8.18 6.20 -5.46
C ARG A 172 7.05 5.95 -4.50
N ASN A 173 6.52 4.72 -4.49
CA ASN A 173 5.63 4.27 -3.45
C ASN A 173 6.08 2.92 -2.88
N GLY A 174 5.67 2.65 -1.65
CA GLY A 174 6.04 1.43 -0.94
C GLY A 174 5.13 1.18 0.25
N VAL A 175 5.31 0.03 0.85
CA VAL A 175 4.50 -0.44 1.99
C VAL A 175 5.38 -1.10 3.04
N CYS A 176 5.02 -0.94 4.31
CA CYS A 176 5.50 -1.77 5.41
C CYS A 176 4.37 -2.14 6.37
N ALA A 177 4.60 -3.11 7.21
CA ALA A 177 3.72 -3.53 8.29
C ALA A 177 4.49 -3.40 9.64
N PRO A 178 4.44 -2.21 10.29
CA PRO A 178 5.19 -1.99 11.52
C PRO A 178 4.60 -2.73 12.72
N SER A 179 3.36 -3.17 12.63
CA SER A 179 2.70 -4.09 13.57
C SER A 179 1.71 -4.97 12.80
N PRO A 180 1.27 -6.11 13.36
CA PRO A 180 0.37 -7.01 12.66
C PRO A 180 -0.92 -6.35 12.16
N ASN A 181 -1.52 -5.46 12.94
CA ASN A 181 -2.77 -4.78 12.61
C ASN A 181 -2.58 -3.44 11.88
N ALA A 182 -1.40 -3.13 11.37
CA ALA A 182 -1.15 -1.87 10.67
C ALA A 182 -0.40 -2.08 9.36
N ALA A 183 -0.94 -1.51 8.29
CA ALA A 183 -0.23 -1.33 7.03
C ALA A 183 0.05 0.16 6.83
N VAL A 184 1.28 0.50 6.46
CA VAL A 184 1.71 1.88 6.22
C VAL A 184 2.19 2.01 4.78
N PHE A 185 1.50 2.85 4.03
CA PHE A 185 1.81 3.19 2.65
C PHE A 185 2.48 4.55 2.58
N VAL A 186 3.54 4.65 1.80
CA VAL A 186 4.27 5.89 1.58
C VAL A 186 4.35 6.18 0.09
N ILE A 187 4.11 7.42 -0.29
CA ILE A 187 4.39 7.95 -1.64
C ILE A 187 5.24 9.20 -1.51
N SER A 188 6.29 9.34 -2.34
CA SER A 188 7.07 10.58 -2.38
C SER A 188 6.39 11.61 -3.27
N GLU A 189 6.35 12.88 -2.81
CA GLU A 189 5.78 14.01 -3.54
C GLU A 189 6.81 14.64 -4.50
N SER A 190 8.09 14.48 -4.17
CA SER A 190 9.21 14.86 -5.01
C SER A 190 10.02 13.62 -5.39
N PRO A 191 10.78 13.68 -6.51
CA PRO A 191 11.64 12.57 -6.89
C PRO A 191 12.71 12.28 -5.82
N VAL A 192 12.82 11.02 -5.41
CA VAL A 192 13.78 10.51 -4.43
C VAL A 192 14.58 9.34 -4.99
N THR A 193 15.78 9.09 -4.47
CA THR A 193 16.54 7.87 -4.75
C THR A 193 15.93 6.68 -4.01
N PHE A 194 16.32 5.46 -4.34
CA PHE A 194 15.91 4.27 -3.58
C PHE A 194 16.43 4.32 -2.15
N TYR A 195 17.69 4.77 -1.97
CA TYR A 195 18.31 4.84 -0.66
C TYR A 195 17.61 5.84 0.27
N GLU A 196 17.29 7.04 -0.23
CA GLU A 196 16.53 8.05 0.54
C GLU A 196 15.15 7.51 0.92
N PHE A 197 14.47 6.85 -0.03
CA PHE A 197 13.16 6.29 0.22
C PHE A 197 13.18 5.13 1.23
N ALA A 198 14.15 4.22 1.11
CA ALA A 198 14.39 3.14 2.07
C ALA A 198 14.76 3.67 3.46
N SER A 199 15.60 4.72 3.51
CA SER A 199 16.00 5.37 4.76
C SER A 199 14.80 5.91 5.54
N TYR A 200 13.76 6.39 4.85
CA TYR A 200 12.54 6.83 5.50
C TYR A 200 11.81 5.67 6.21
N PHE A 201 11.64 4.54 5.54
CA PHE A 201 11.02 3.36 6.14
C PHE A 201 11.80 2.84 7.36
N ARG A 202 13.13 2.79 7.25
CA ARG A 202 13.99 2.33 8.34
C ARG A 202 14.04 3.30 9.51
N ASN A 203 14.37 4.55 9.25
CA ASN A 203 14.76 5.51 10.28
C ASN A 203 13.56 6.26 10.90
N SER A 204 12.52 6.54 10.11
CA SER A 204 11.36 7.32 10.57
C SER A 204 10.15 6.46 10.91
N LEU A 205 9.92 5.39 10.17
CA LEU A 205 8.81 4.47 10.42
C LEU A 205 9.22 3.25 11.24
N HIS A 206 10.53 3.02 11.43
CA HIS A 206 11.10 1.89 12.15
C HIS A 206 10.59 0.52 11.62
N CYS A 207 10.35 0.46 10.31
CA CYS A 207 9.91 -0.77 9.66
C CYS A 207 11.05 -1.77 9.61
N ARG A 208 10.84 -2.98 10.11
CA ARG A 208 11.80 -4.09 9.97
C ARG A 208 11.81 -4.66 8.57
N GLU A 209 10.65 -4.64 7.90
CA GLU A 209 10.44 -5.09 6.53
C GLU A 209 9.68 -4.01 5.76
N ALA A 210 10.16 -3.63 4.58
CA ALA A 210 9.50 -2.69 3.71
C ALA A 210 9.68 -3.07 2.24
N LEU A 211 8.62 -2.92 1.46
CA LEU A 211 8.56 -3.33 0.06
C LEU A 211 8.30 -2.13 -0.84
N TYR A 212 9.09 -2.01 -1.89
CA TYR A 212 8.82 -1.09 -2.99
C TYR A 212 7.70 -1.65 -3.88
N LEU A 213 6.71 -0.81 -4.21
CA LEU A 213 5.58 -1.24 -5.03
C LEU A 213 5.78 -0.91 -6.51
N ASP A 214 5.92 0.38 -6.86
CA ASP A 214 6.20 0.81 -8.23
C ASP A 214 6.78 2.23 -8.24
N GLY A 215 7.58 2.56 -9.24
CA GLY A 215 8.17 3.88 -9.41
C GLY A 215 8.01 4.46 -10.80
N THR A 216 7.45 3.72 -11.73
CA THR A 216 7.02 4.27 -13.01
C THR A 216 5.63 4.89 -12.85
N ILE A 217 4.76 4.22 -12.10
CA ILE A 217 3.43 4.67 -11.75
C ILE A 217 3.30 4.63 -10.23
N SER A 218 3.48 5.76 -9.58
CA SER A 218 3.22 5.93 -8.14
C SER A 218 2.06 6.89 -7.99
N ARG A 219 0.92 6.39 -7.48
CA ARG A 219 -0.33 7.15 -7.36
C ARG A 219 -1.08 6.84 -6.10
N LEU A 220 -1.82 7.84 -5.65
CA LEU A 220 -2.61 7.81 -4.44
C LEU A 220 -4.02 8.37 -4.70
N TYR A 221 -5.02 7.67 -4.14
CA TYR A 221 -6.36 8.17 -3.91
C TYR A 221 -6.56 8.29 -2.40
N ALA A 222 -6.75 9.50 -1.92
CA ALA A 222 -6.96 9.81 -0.51
C ALA A 222 -7.93 11.01 -0.38
N PRO A 223 -9.26 10.77 -0.37
CA PRO A 223 -10.26 11.85 -0.30
C PRO A 223 -10.12 12.69 0.97
N SER A 224 -9.61 12.14 2.07
CA SER A 224 -9.28 12.90 3.29
C SER A 224 -8.25 14.01 3.07
N LEU A 225 -7.44 13.90 2.02
CA LEU A 225 -6.48 14.92 1.58
C LEU A 225 -6.97 15.68 0.33
N ASN A 226 -8.20 15.46 -0.10
CA ASN A 226 -8.75 15.95 -1.39
C ASN A 226 -7.86 15.55 -2.58
N ARG A 227 -7.36 14.31 -2.57
CA ARG A 227 -6.38 13.80 -3.55
C ARG A 227 -6.91 12.63 -4.36
N GLU A 228 -6.85 12.77 -5.67
CA GLU A 228 -7.03 11.71 -6.65
C GLU A 228 -5.98 11.88 -7.76
N ASP A 229 -4.95 11.04 -7.76
CA ASP A 229 -3.89 11.12 -8.78
C ASP A 229 -4.37 10.49 -10.09
N HIS A 230 -4.11 11.19 -11.21
CA HIS A 230 -4.45 10.77 -12.56
C HIS A 230 -3.19 10.52 -13.41
N GLY A 231 -3.36 9.90 -14.60
CA GLY A 231 -2.30 9.76 -15.64
C GLY A 231 -2.35 8.38 -16.32
N SER A 232 -1.19 7.73 -16.58
CA SER A 232 -1.10 6.46 -17.34
C SER A 232 -1.88 5.34 -16.68
N ASP A 233 -2.33 4.34 -17.44
CA ASP A 233 -3.06 3.19 -16.92
C ASP A 233 -2.25 2.42 -15.86
N MET A 234 -2.94 1.94 -14.82
CA MET A 234 -2.39 1.11 -13.76
C MET A 234 -2.84 -0.34 -13.92
N GLY A 235 -2.01 -1.27 -13.48
CA GLY A 235 -2.39 -2.66 -13.28
C GLY A 235 -3.09 -2.86 -11.92
N PRO A 236 -2.50 -3.63 -10.99
CA PRO A 236 -3.07 -3.88 -9.67
C PRO A 236 -3.25 -2.61 -8.84
N ILE A 237 -4.39 -2.52 -8.14
CA ILE A 237 -4.72 -1.46 -7.19
C ILE A 237 -4.96 -2.10 -5.83
N LEU A 238 -4.45 -1.47 -4.78
CA LEU A 238 -4.71 -1.85 -3.40
C LEU A 238 -5.49 -0.71 -2.76
N GLY A 239 -6.58 -1.02 -2.04
CA GLY A 239 -7.43 0.01 -1.47
C GLY A 239 -8.25 -0.45 -0.28
N VAL A 240 -8.83 0.52 0.41
CA VAL A 240 -9.82 0.34 1.48
C VAL A 240 -11.18 0.74 0.95
N VAL A 241 -12.17 -0.12 1.21
CA VAL A 241 -13.56 0.06 0.78
C VAL A 241 -14.46 0.17 1.99
N GLY A 242 -15.20 1.25 2.06
CA GLY A 242 -16.24 1.50 3.05
C GLY A 242 -17.65 1.21 2.52
N SER A 243 -18.62 1.11 3.42
CA SER A 243 -20.02 1.14 3.05
C SER A 243 -20.39 2.56 2.60
N SER A 244 -21.06 2.69 1.46
CA SER A 244 -21.61 3.99 1.07
C SER A 244 -22.62 4.44 2.13
N VAL A 245 -22.35 5.58 2.77
CA VAL A 245 -23.35 6.25 3.59
C VAL A 245 -24.38 6.82 2.62
N ALA A 246 -25.45 6.07 2.37
CA ALA A 246 -26.55 6.54 1.56
C ALA A 246 -27.01 7.91 2.09
N GLY A 247 -26.86 8.92 1.24
CA GLY A 247 -27.26 10.32 1.30
C GLY A 247 -27.72 10.89 2.66
N ARG A 248 -26.89 11.80 3.17
CA ARG A 248 -27.48 12.94 3.91
C ARG A 248 -27.72 14.11 2.96
#